data_6911b7dc241bc60f9a20ed7dceec4f88
#
_entry.id   6911b7dc241bc60f9a20ed7dceec4f88
#
_cell.length_a   1.000
_cell.length_b   1.000
_cell.length_c   1.000
_cell.angle_alpha   90.00
_cell.angle_beta   90.00
_cell.angle_gamma   90.00
#
_symmetry.space_group_name_H-M   'P 1'
#
loop_
_entity.id
_entity.type
_entity.pdbx_description
1 polymer ?
#
loop_
_entity_poly.entity_id
_entity_poly.type
_entity_poly.pdbx_seq_one_letter_code
_entity_poly.pdbx_strand_id
1 'polypeptide(L)'
;MNSCQCQGLELETRKWALEDLDLYRKGRPVKTTPLLIRALGDVGVEGLTLLDIGGGIGVVQLELLAAGAGQTTSVEASSAYIEVARQEASRAGFADSITYLHGDFVSLAPRVAEADVVTLDRVICCYHDAAALVSLSAAKARRFYGLVYPRDTWLTRFALLFENLGYTLRGSPFRAFVHPTELVDRLIRNAGLRMVFHKTTFAWQVVVYQRQPV
;
A
#
# COMPACT_ATOMS: atom_id res chain seq x y z
N MET A 1 16.51 -14.51 3.33
CA MET A 1 16.48 -13.08 3.71
C MET A 1 15.03 -12.64 3.67
N ASN A 2 14.50 -12.08 4.75
CA ASN A 2 13.10 -11.64 4.78
C ASN A 2 12.96 -10.43 3.85
N SER A 3 12.11 -10.48 2.83
CA SER A 3 11.97 -9.40 1.84
C SER A 3 11.20 -8.20 2.39
N CYS A 4 10.39 -8.41 3.44
CA CYS A 4 9.67 -7.37 4.15
C CYS A 4 10.51 -6.79 5.29
N GLN A 5 10.92 -5.54 5.16
CA GLN A 5 11.80 -4.89 6.15
C GLN A 5 11.06 -4.41 7.40
N CYS A 6 9.75 -4.16 7.32
CA CYS A 6 8.96 -3.69 8.46
C CYS A 6 8.82 -4.76 9.56
N GLN A 7 9.00 -6.03 9.21
CA GLN A 7 9.11 -7.10 10.21
C GLN A 7 10.40 -6.96 11.02
N GLY A 8 10.28 -6.68 12.31
CA GLY A 8 11.42 -6.53 13.21
C GLY A 8 11.83 -5.09 13.51
N LEU A 9 11.11 -4.09 12.99
CA LEU A 9 11.31 -2.66 13.28
C LEU A 9 10.18 -2.11 14.17
N GLU A 10 9.77 -2.84 15.19
CA GLU A 10 8.56 -2.52 15.98
C GLU A 10 8.64 -1.14 16.68
N LEU A 11 9.81 -0.73 17.16
CA LEU A 11 9.97 0.58 17.82
C LEU A 11 9.84 1.74 16.82
N GLU A 12 10.51 1.62 15.67
CA GLU A 12 10.44 2.62 14.59
C GLU A 12 9.04 2.70 14.01
N THR A 13 8.43 1.55 13.71
CA THR A 13 7.09 1.49 13.11
C THR A 13 6.01 2.03 14.07
N ARG A 14 6.16 1.85 15.39
CA ARG A 14 5.24 2.46 16.37
C ARG A 14 5.30 3.98 16.34
N LYS A 15 6.49 4.56 16.25
CA LYS A 15 6.65 6.01 16.14
C LYS A 15 6.03 6.52 14.84
N TRP A 16 6.32 5.88 13.72
CA TRP A 16 5.76 6.26 12.41
C TRP A 16 4.24 6.13 12.38
N ALA A 17 3.67 5.07 12.96
CA ALA A 17 2.22 4.88 13.02
C ALA A 17 1.52 6.00 13.79
N LEU A 18 2.10 6.48 14.89
CA LEU A 18 1.54 7.59 15.66
C LEU A 18 1.68 8.94 14.92
N GLU A 19 2.78 9.16 14.22
CA GLU A 19 2.99 10.34 13.37
C GLU A 19 1.99 10.35 12.18
N ASP A 20 1.81 9.22 11.50
CA ASP A 20 0.84 9.06 10.42
C ASP A 20 -0.60 9.28 10.90
N LEU A 21 -0.93 8.77 12.10
CA LEU A 21 -2.26 8.97 12.71
C LEU A 21 -2.52 10.45 13.02
N ASP A 22 -1.54 11.14 13.59
CA ASP A 22 -1.66 12.57 13.90
C ASP A 22 -1.88 13.39 12.61
N LEU A 23 -1.13 13.09 11.55
CA LEU A 23 -1.29 13.73 10.26
C LEU A 23 -2.67 13.44 9.64
N TYR A 24 -3.13 12.20 9.70
CA TYR A 24 -4.45 11.81 9.19
C TYR A 24 -5.58 12.56 9.92
N ARG A 25 -5.56 12.56 11.25
CA ARG A 25 -6.57 13.23 12.09
C ARG A 25 -6.59 14.76 11.91
N LYS A 26 -5.46 15.35 11.50
CA LYS A 26 -5.36 16.77 11.13
C LYS A 26 -5.81 17.06 9.70
N GLY A 27 -6.32 16.07 8.96
CA GLY A 27 -6.70 16.22 7.55
C GLY A 27 -5.52 16.45 6.61
N ARG A 28 -4.32 15.99 6.99
CA ARG A 28 -3.07 16.14 6.23
C ARG A 28 -2.41 14.80 5.91
N PRO A 29 -3.15 13.81 5.39
CA PRO A 29 -2.52 12.57 4.96
C PRO A 29 -1.50 12.87 3.85
N VAL A 30 -0.60 11.92 3.61
CA VAL A 30 0.37 12.06 2.51
C VAL A 30 -0.37 12.32 1.19
N LYS A 31 0.04 13.35 0.45
CA LYS A 31 -0.69 13.90 -0.71
C LYS A 31 -1.08 12.88 -1.79
N THR A 32 -0.37 11.76 -1.88
CA THR A 32 -0.64 10.70 -2.85
C THR A 32 -1.78 9.79 -2.45
N THR A 33 -1.97 9.54 -1.16
CA THR A 33 -3.05 8.70 -0.62
C THR A 33 -4.45 9.21 -1.01
N PRO A 34 -4.80 10.50 -0.85
CA PRO A 34 -6.08 11.05 -1.34
C PRO A 34 -6.26 10.94 -2.86
N LEU A 35 -5.16 10.97 -3.64
CA LEU A 35 -5.25 10.79 -5.10
C LEU A 35 -5.62 9.35 -5.45
N LEU A 36 -5.05 8.36 -4.76
CA LEU A 36 -5.41 6.96 -4.93
C LEU A 36 -6.86 6.70 -4.55
N ILE A 37 -7.28 7.19 -3.36
CA ILE A 37 -8.65 7.04 -2.86
C ILE A 37 -9.65 7.65 -3.84
N ARG A 38 -9.41 8.87 -4.34
CA ARG A 38 -10.27 9.50 -5.33
C ARG A 38 -10.34 8.70 -6.63
N ALA A 39 -9.20 8.27 -7.16
CA ALA A 39 -9.17 7.49 -8.41
C ALA A 39 -9.92 6.17 -8.29
N LEU A 40 -9.89 5.50 -7.11
CA LEU A 40 -10.68 4.31 -6.85
C LEU A 40 -12.16 4.64 -6.62
N GLY A 41 -12.48 5.75 -5.96
CA GLY A 41 -13.85 6.24 -5.82
C GLY A 41 -14.51 6.54 -7.18
N ASP A 42 -13.77 7.17 -8.09
CA ASP A 42 -14.25 7.52 -9.44
C ASP A 42 -14.59 6.29 -10.30
N VAL A 43 -13.94 5.14 -10.08
CA VAL A 43 -14.28 3.87 -10.77
C VAL A 43 -15.40 3.08 -10.08
N GLY A 44 -15.86 3.53 -8.91
CA GLY A 44 -16.96 2.95 -8.14
C GLY A 44 -16.50 1.78 -7.27
N VAL A 45 -16.60 1.95 -5.95
CA VAL A 45 -16.18 0.93 -4.97
C VAL A 45 -17.34 0.37 -4.14
N GLU A 46 -18.57 0.84 -4.36
CA GLU A 46 -19.73 0.46 -3.56
C GLU A 46 -19.95 -1.07 -3.58
N GLY A 47 -20.03 -1.66 -2.40
CA GLY A 47 -20.19 -3.11 -2.19
C GLY A 47 -18.98 -3.96 -2.57
N LEU A 48 -17.88 -3.38 -3.10
CA LEU A 48 -16.69 -4.13 -3.50
C LEU A 48 -15.84 -4.54 -2.29
N THR A 49 -15.26 -5.74 -2.37
CA THR A 49 -14.29 -6.22 -1.38
C THR A 49 -12.92 -5.58 -1.63
N LEU A 50 -12.22 -5.24 -0.52
CA LEU A 50 -10.90 -4.63 -0.56
C LEU A 50 -9.85 -5.55 0.07
N LEU A 51 -8.69 -5.66 -0.56
CA LEU A 51 -7.45 -6.17 0.01
C LEU A 51 -6.44 -5.03 0.04
N ASP A 52 -6.09 -4.57 1.23
CA ASP A 52 -5.10 -3.52 1.43
C ASP A 52 -3.80 -4.11 1.99
N ILE A 53 -2.73 -4.03 1.22
CA ILE A 53 -1.44 -4.63 1.54
C ILE A 53 -0.49 -3.54 2.01
N GLY A 54 0.06 -3.68 3.23
CA GLY A 54 0.86 -2.66 3.89
C GLY A 54 0.02 -1.40 4.19
N GLY A 55 -1.22 -1.59 4.63
CA GLY A 55 -2.20 -0.52 4.80
C GLY A 55 -1.86 0.50 5.90
N GLY A 56 -0.78 0.29 6.64
CA GLY A 56 -0.36 1.20 7.71
C GLY A 56 -1.46 1.41 8.74
N ILE A 57 -1.80 2.67 9.02
CA ILE A 57 -2.90 3.02 9.94
C ILE A 57 -4.30 2.85 9.34
N GLY A 58 -4.41 2.36 8.10
CA GLY A 58 -5.70 2.04 7.47
C GLY A 58 -6.40 3.19 6.74
N VAL A 59 -5.70 4.27 6.37
CA VAL A 59 -6.32 5.44 5.71
C VAL A 59 -7.11 5.03 4.46
N VAL A 60 -6.51 4.24 3.56
CA VAL A 60 -7.18 3.79 2.32
C VAL A 60 -8.43 2.97 2.66
N GLN A 61 -8.31 2.05 3.61
CA GLN A 61 -9.41 1.18 4.04
C GLN A 61 -10.59 1.98 4.57
N LEU A 62 -10.33 2.91 5.50
CA LEU A 62 -11.36 3.69 6.17
C LEU A 62 -12.09 4.61 5.20
N GLU A 63 -11.37 5.28 4.32
CA GLU A 63 -11.95 6.20 3.34
C GLU A 63 -12.77 5.46 2.27
N LEU A 64 -12.32 4.27 1.82
CA LEU A 64 -13.08 3.46 0.86
C LEU A 64 -14.30 2.80 1.52
N LEU A 65 -14.20 2.36 2.79
CA LEU A 65 -15.37 1.89 3.55
C LEU A 65 -16.39 3.02 3.75
N ALA A 66 -15.95 4.24 4.06
CA ALA A 66 -16.84 5.41 4.14
C ALA A 66 -17.48 5.75 2.79
N ALA A 67 -16.83 5.42 1.67
CA ALA A 67 -17.37 5.54 0.32
C ALA A 67 -18.26 4.36 -0.11
N GLY A 68 -18.58 3.44 0.81
CA GLY A 68 -19.48 2.31 0.55
C GLY A 68 -18.82 1.00 0.13
N ALA A 69 -17.49 0.89 0.20
CA ALA A 69 -16.83 -0.41 0.01
C ALA A 69 -17.34 -1.45 1.03
N GLY A 70 -17.27 -2.72 0.65
CA GLY A 70 -17.70 -3.83 1.49
C GLY A 70 -16.64 -4.27 2.52
N GLN A 71 -16.48 -5.59 2.67
CA GLN A 71 -15.50 -6.14 3.62
C GLN A 71 -14.06 -5.89 3.14
N THR A 72 -13.18 -5.59 4.10
CA THR A 72 -11.77 -5.32 3.86
C THR A 72 -10.90 -6.39 4.53
N THR A 73 -9.90 -6.89 3.82
CA THR A 73 -8.77 -7.62 4.38
C THR A 73 -7.54 -6.72 4.37
N SER A 74 -6.93 -6.51 5.52
CA SER A 74 -5.68 -5.77 5.66
C SER A 74 -4.54 -6.74 5.95
N VAL A 75 -3.48 -6.71 5.15
CA VAL A 75 -2.24 -7.47 5.40
C VAL A 75 -1.14 -6.51 5.76
N GLU A 76 -0.65 -6.55 7.00
CA GLU A 76 0.34 -5.62 7.50
C GLU A 76 1.45 -6.36 8.27
N ALA A 77 2.71 -5.98 8.00
CA ALA A 77 3.87 -6.63 8.57
C ALA A 77 4.24 -6.14 9.97
N SER A 78 3.77 -4.94 10.36
CA SER A 78 4.02 -4.34 11.68
C SER A 78 2.82 -4.51 12.60
N SER A 79 3.03 -5.12 13.76
CA SER A 79 2.02 -5.22 14.81
C SER A 79 1.61 -3.85 15.35
N ALA A 80 2.56 -2.90 15.39
CA ALA A 80 2.31 -1.55 15.87
C ALA A 80 1.36 -0.77 14.95
N TYR A 81 1.49 -0.91 13.64
CA TYR A 81 0.54 -0.34 12.68
C TYR A 81 -0.85 -0.98 12.80
N ILE A 82 -0.93 -2.31 12.95
CA ILE A 82 -2.21 -3.02 13.14
C ILE A 82 -2.93 -2.53 14.40
N GLU A 83 -2.20 -2.32 15.50
CA GLU A 83 -2.79 -1.81 16.75
C GLU A 83 -3.45 -0.45 16.55
N VAL A 84 -2.74 0.48 15.91
CA VAL A 84 -3.25 1.83 15.60
C VAL A 84 -4.42 1.76 14.61
N ALA A 85 -4.30 0.95 13.55
CA ALA A 85 -5.36 0.79 12.55
C ALA A 85 -6.66 0.23 13.15
N ARG A 86 -6.57 -0.75 14.07
CA ARG A 86 -7.75 -1.29 14.79
C ARG A 86 -8.44 -0.23 15.65
N GLN A 87 -7.66 0.58 16.37
CA GLN A 87 -8.21 1.66 17.20
C GLN A 87 -8.91 2.70 16.35
N GLU A 88 -8.32 3.08 15.20
CA GLU A 88 -8.91 4.06 14.31
C GLU A 88 -10.14 3.52 13.57
N ALA A 89 -10.14 2.25 13.17
CA ALA A 89 -11.29 1.57 12.60
C ALA A 89 -12.46 1.51 13.60
N SER A 90 -12.18 1.21 14.87
CA SER A 90 -13.19 1.23 15.93
C SER A 90 -13.77 2.64 16.13
N ARG A 91 -12.92 3.66 16.14
CA ARG A 91 -13.36 5.06 16.26
C ARG A 91 -14.23 5.50 15.08
N ALA A 92 -13.92 5.01 13.87
CA ALA A 92 -14.68 5.31 12.66
C ALA A 92 -15.94 4.45 12.48
N GLY A 93 -16.19 3.46 13.34
CA GLY A 93 -17.35 2.57 13.25
C GLY A 93 -17.20 1.40 12.27
N PHE A 94 -15.96 1.07 11.83
CA PHE A 94 -15.67 0.03 10.84
C PHE A 94 -14.94 -1.20 11.43
N ALA A 95 -14.94 -1.38 12.76
CA ALA A 95 -14.22 -2.46 13.42
C ALA A 95 -14.58 -3.85 12.87
N ASP A 96 -15.86 -4.09 12.61
CA ASP A 96 -16.38 -5.38 12.12
C ASP A 96 -16.24 -5.55 10.59
N SER A 97 -15.84 -4.50 9.89
CA SER A 97 -15.69 -4.50 8.43
C SER A 97 -14.26 -4.84 7.97
N ILE A 98 -13.29 -4.96 8.91
CA ILE A 98 -11.89 -5.15 8.57
C ILE A 98 -11.32 -6.39 9.25
N THR A 99 -10.81 -7.32 8.46
CA THR A 99 -10.01 -8.46 8.91
C THR A 99 -8.54 -8.14 8.78
N TYR A 100 -7.77 -8.24 9.87
CA TYR A 100 -6.33 -7.98 9.88
C TYR A 100 -5.52 -9.28 9.89
N LEU A 101 -4.59 -9.40 8.95
CA LEU A 101 -3.60 -10.47 8.86
C LEU A 101 -2.20 -9.89 9.13
N HIS A 102 -1.55 -10.35 10.20
CA HIS A 102 -0.21 -9.91 10.55
C HIS A 102 0.84 -10.74 9.84
N GLY A 103 1.73 -10.12 9.10
CA GLY A 103 2.88 -10.75 8.47
C GLY A 103 3.22 -10.20 7.08
N ASP A 104 4.26 -10.78 6.50
CA ASP A 104 4.69 -10.47 5.15
C ASP A 104 3.69 -11.03 4.12
N PHE A 105 3.17 -10.14 3.26
CA PHE A 105 2.16 -10.51 2.26
C PHE A 105 2.64 -11.62 1.32
N VAL A 106 3.89 -11.60 0.85
CA VAL A 106 4.40 -12.61 -0.08
C VAL A 106 4.33 -14.01 0.55
N SER A 107 4.67 -14.11 1.82
CA SER A 107 4.57 -15.35 2.59
C SER A 107 3.11 -15.77 2.87
N LEU A 108 2.22 -14.78 3.05
CA LEU A 108 0.81 -15.00 3.34
C LEU A 108 -0.06 -15.19 2.08
N ALA A 109 0.42 -14.79 0.91
CA ALA A 109 -0.35 -14.77 -0.35
C ALA A 109 -1.13 -16.07 -0.67
N PRO A 110 -0.61 -17.28 -0.41
CA PRO A 110 -1.39 -18.50 -0.65
C PRO A 110 -2.65 -18.62 0.20
N ARG A 111 -2.73 -17.92 1.35
CA ARG A 111 -3.85 -17.95 2.29
C ARG A 111 -4.73 -16.71 2.23
N VAL A 112 -4.31 -15.68 1.48
CA VAL A 112 -5.08 -14.45 1.28
C VAL A 112 -6.03 -14.65 0.12
N ALA A 113 -7.31 -14.38 0.35
CA ALA A 113 -8.33 -14.43 -0.70
C ALA A 113 -8.13 -13.32 -1.72
N GLU A 114 -8.67 -13.52 -2.93
CA GLU A 114 -8.82 -12.46 -3.92
C GLU A 114 -9.86 -11.43 -3.47
N ALA A 115 -9.70 -10.18 -3.91
CA ALA A 115 -10.63 -9.09 -3.66
C ALA A 115 -10.94 -8.33 -4.96
N ASP A 116 -12.05 -7.59 -4.95
CA ASP A 116 -12.41 -6.78 -6.12
C ASP A 116 -11.42 -5.65 -6.34
N VAL A 117 -10.95 -5.04 -5.25
CA VAL A 117 -9.95 -3.98 -5.23
C VAL A 117 -8.74 -4.43 -4.42
N VAL A 118 -7.54 -4.25 -4.95
CA VAL A 118 -6.29 -4.46 -4.22
C VAL A 118 -5.50 -3.16 -4.22
N THR A 119 -4.97 -2.77 -3.04
CA THR A 119 -4.22 -1.53 -2.87
C THR A 119 -2.85 -1.76 -2.24
N LEU A 120 -1.85 -1.00 -2.72
CA LEU A 120 -0.51 -0.87 -2.12
C LEU A 120 -0.12 0.61 -2.11
N ASP A 121 -0.38 1.30 -1.00
CA ASP A 121 -0.01 2.71 -0.85
C ASP A 121 1.38 2.83 -0.22
N ARG A 122 2.39 3.15 -1.03
CA ARG A 122 3.79 3.34 -0.61
C ARG A 122 4.46 2.08 -0.01
N VAL A 123 4.09 0.91 -0.50
CA VAL A 123 4.59 -0.38 -0.02
C VAL A 123 5.75 -0.91 -0.85
N ILE A 124 5.68 -0.79 -2.17
CA ILE A 124 6.69 -1.36 -3.08
C ILE A 124 8.09 -0.81 -2.79
N CYS A 125 8.18 0.46 -2.40
CA CYS A 125 9.45 1.10 -2.06
C CYS A 125 10.12 0.56 -0.78
N CYS A 126 9.38 -0.15 0.05
CA CYS A 126 9.91 -0.77 1.27
C CYS A 126 10.19 -2.27 1.09
N TYR A 127 10.02 -2.79 -0.13
CA TYR A 127 10.09 -4.21 -0.42
C TYR A 127 11.21 -4.51 -1.42
N HIS A 128 12.19 -5.32 -1.02
CA HIS A 128 13.34 -5.64 -1.88
C HIS A 128 12.92 -6.41 -3.14
N ASP A 129 12.12 -7.47 -2.97
CA ASP A 129 11.60 -8.28 -4.09
C ASP A 129 10.25 -7.74 -4.57
N ALA A 130 10.29 -6.58 -5.24
CA ALA A 130 9.09 -6.00 -5.82
C ALA A 130 8.44 -6.90 -6.87
N ALA A 131 9.20 -7.78 -7.53
CA ALA A 131 8.66 -8.67 -8.56
C ALA A 131 7.71 -9.71 -7.93
N ALA A 132 8.11 -10.34 -6.83
CA ALA A 132 7.24 -11.25 -6.09
C ALA A 132 6.00 -10.52 -5.52
N LEU A 133 6.22 -9.36 -4.85
CA LEU A 133 5.15 -8.58 -4.26
C LEU A 133 4.10 -8.17 -5.31
N VAL A 134 4.52 -7.56 -6.41
CA VAL A 134 3.63 -7.05 -7.45
C VAL A 134 2.91 -8.18 -8.19
N SER A 135 3.63 -9.26 -8.55
CA SER A 135 3.01 -10.37 -9.27
C SER A 135 1.94 -11.06 -8.44
N LEU A 136 2.23 -11.34 -7.17
CA LEU A 136 1.30 -12.02 -6.27
C LEU A 136 0.10 -11.12 -5.91
N SER A 137 0.32 -9.83 -5.65
CA SER A 137 -0.76 -8.91 -5.31
C SER A 137 -1.66 -8.57 -6.52
N ALA A 138 -1.07 -8.38 -7.72
CA ALA A 138 -1.84 -8.16 -8.93
C ALA A 138 -2.73 -9.36 -9.30
N ALA A 139 -2.26 -10.59 -9.03
CA ALA A 139 -3.05 -11.80 -9.22
C ALA A 139 -4.28 -11.85 -8.30
N LYS A 140 -4.25 -11.17 -7.13
CA LYS A 140 -5.37 -11.10 -6.19
C LYS A 140 -6.46 -10.10 -6.58
N ALA A 141 -6.19 -9.19 -7.51
CA ALA A 141 -7.15 -8.17 -7.93
C ALA A 141 -8.15 -8.75 -8.93
N ARG A 142 -9.43 -8.83 -8.56
CA ARG A 142 -10.50 -9.27 -9.47
C ARG A 142 -10.94 -8.17 -10.42
N ARG A 143 -10.90 -6.89 -10.01
CA ARG A 143 -11.37 -5.76 -10.80
C ARG A 143 -10.37 -4.63 -10.89
N PHE A 144 -9.91 -4.10 -9.75
CA PHE A 144 -9.03 -2.93 -9.70
C PHE A 144 -7.79 -3.20 -8.86
N TYR A 145 -6.68 -2.61 -9.30
CA TYR A 145 -5.40 -2.67 -8.62
C TYR A 145 -4.81 -1.27 -8.54
N GLY A 146 -4.69 -0.72 -7.33
CA GLY A 146 -4.26 0.64 -7.07
C GLY A 146 -2.90 0.70 -6.37
N LEU A 147 -1.98 1.52 -6.88
CA LEU A 147 -0.61 1.63 -6.39
C LEU A 147 -0.19 3.06 -6.19
N VAL A 148 0.60 3.27 -5.13
CA VAL A 148 1.44 4.47 -4.96
C VAL A 148 2.88 4.03 -4.76
N TYR A 149 3.79 4.50 -5.61
CA TYR A 149 5.21 4.18 -5.51
C TYR A 149 6.11 5.27 -6.12
N PRO A 150 7.41 5.29 -5.77
CA PRO A 150 8.34 6.28 -6.29
C PRO A 150 8.46 6.21 -7.81
N ARG A 151 8.58 7.36 -8.45
CA ARG A 151 8.92 7.44 -9.88
C ARG A 151 10.36 7.01 -10.10
N ASP A 152 10.58 6.23 -11.14
CA ASP A 152 11.93 5.86 -11.55
C ASP A 152 12.59 7.00 -12.34
N THR A 153 13.06 8.01 -11.63
CA THR A 153 13.82 9.13 -12.18
C THR A 153 15.18 9.21 -11.49
N TRP A 154 16.18 9.78 -12.17
CA TRP A 154 17.50 9.97 -11.59
C TRP A 154 17.47 10.82 -10.31
N LEU A 155 16.58 11.83 -10.25
CA LEU A 155 16.38 12.67 -9.07
C LEU A 155 15.84 11.87 -7.89
N THR A 156 14.83 11.02 -8.13
CA THR A 156 14.26 10.16 -7.09
C THR A 156 15.28 9.16 -6.58
N ARG A 157 16.04 8.52 -7.49
CA ARG A 157 17.12 7.60 -7.13
C ARG A 157 18.20 8.29 -6.29
N PHE A 158 18.58 9.50 -6.66
CA PHE A 158 19.55 10.30 -5.93
C PHE A 158 19.02 10.71 -4.54
N ALA A 159 17.79 11.19 -4.45
CA ALA A 159 17.16 11.53 -3.16
C ALA A 159 17.09 10.31 -2.22
N LEU A 160 16.70 9.14 -2.72
CA LEU A 160 16.67 7.92 -1.92
C LEU A 160 18.05 7.45 -1.47
N LEU A 161 19.11 7.72 -2.24
CA LEU A 161 20.47 7.42 -1.81
C LEU A 161 20.82 8.17 -0.51
N PHE A 162 20.50 9.47 -0.44
CA PHE A 162 20.71 10.27 0.78
C PHE A 162 19.80 9.84 1.93
N GLU A 163 18.54 9.51 1.64
CA GLU A 163 17.61 8.99 2.65
C GLU A 163 18.15 7.68 3.26
N ASN A 164 18.58 6.74 2.43
CA ASN A 164 19.20 5.49 2.86
C ASN A 164 20.49 5.71 3.63
N LEU A 165 21.32 6.69 3.25
CA LEU A 165 22.49 7.09 4.04
C LEU A 165 22.08 7.61 5.41
N GLY A 166 21.01 8.42 5.48
CA GLY A 166 20.43 8.89 6.74
C GLY A 166 19.97 7.76 7.64
N TYR A 167 19.31 6.72 7.11
CA TYR A 167 18.97 5.51 7.88
C TYR A 167 20.22 4.79 8.40
N THR A 168 21.23 4.63 7.56
CA THR A 168 22.49 3.98 7.96
C THR A 168 23.18 4.73 9.10
N LEU A 169 23.28 6.06 9.02
CA LEU A 169 23.91 6.90 10.06
C LEU A 169 23.15 6.88 11.39
N ARG A 170 21.84 6.60 11.36
CA ARG A 170 21.00 6.42 12.54
C ARG A 170 20.99 4.99 13.07
N GLY A 171 21.75 4.07 12.45
CA GLY A 171 21.77 2.65 12.82
C GLY A 171 20.52 1.86 12.44
N SER A 172 19.60 2.45 11.64
CA SER A 172 18.42 1.74 11.16
C SER A 172 18.77 0.80 10.00
N PRO A 173 18.33 -0.46 10.03
CA PRO A 173 18.49 -1.39 8.91
C PRO A 173 17.52 -1.13 7.75
N PHE A 174 16.55 -0.24 7.93
CA PHE A 174 15.55 0.09 6.90
C PHE A 174 16.19 0.66 5.64
N ARG A 175 15.69 0.24 4.49
CA ARG A 175 16.12 0.75 3.18
C ARG A 175 14.92 1.00 2.29
N ALA A 176 14.93 2.13 1.60
CA ALA A 176 13.94 2.45 0.59
C ALA A 176 14.50 2.16 -0.81
N PHE A 177 13.63 1.71 -1.72
CA PHE A 177 13.97 1.30 -3.08
C PHE A 177 13.20 2.11 -4.13
N VAL A 178 13.82 2.32 -5.29
CA VAL A 178 13.14 2.73 -6.52
C VAL A 178 13.18 1.54 -7.47
N HIS A 179 12.01 1.02 -7.81
CA HIS A 179 11.89 -0.06 -8.78
C HIS A 179 11.58 0.50 -10.16
N PRO A 180 12.12 -0.12 -11.25
CA PRO A 180 11.85 0.34 -12.60
C PRO A 180 10.33 0.34 -12.89
N THR A 181 9.79 1.50 -13.28
CA THR A 181 8.36 1.66 -13.57
C THR A 181 7.90 0.68 -14.66
N GLU A 182 8.72 0.45 -15.69
CA GLU A 182 8.42 -0.49 -16.76
C GLU A 182 8.34 -1.95 -16.28
N LEU A 183 9.14 -2.33 -15.30
CA LEU A 183 9.05 -3.66 -14.68
C LEU A 183 7.73 -3.82 -13.95
N VAL A 184 7.37 -2.85 -13.11
CA VAL A 184 6.11 -2.87 -12.34
C VAL A 184 4.91 -2.93 -13.29
N ASP A 185 4.85 -2.05 -14.31
CA ASP A 185 3.76 -2.04 -15.31
C ASP A 185 3.66 -3.37 -16.07
N ARG A 186 4.79 -3.93 -16.52
CA ARG A 186 4.83 -5.23 -17.22
C ARG A 186 4.28 -6.38 -16.37
N LEU A 187 4.67 -6.46 -15.10
CA LEU A 187 4.19 -7.49 -14.17
C LEU A 187 2.67 -7.40 -13.97
N ILE A 188 2.14 -6.19 -13.83
CA ILE A 188 0.72 -5.95 -13.66
C ILE A 188 -0.06 -6.30 -14.95
N ARG A 189 0.46 -5.91 -16.12
CA ARG A 189 -0.14 -6.28 -17.42
C ARG A 189 -0.13 -7.78 -17.67
N ASN A 190 0.91 -8.48 -17.26
CA ASN A 190 0.98 -9.94 -17.34
C ASN A 190 -0.09 -10.63 -16.47
N ALA A 191 -0.55 -9.97 -15.41
CA ALA A 191 -1.69 -10.43 -14.62
C ALA A 191 -3.07 -10.10 -15.25
N GLY A 192 -3.13 -9.57 -16.48
CA GLY A 192 -4.37 -9.27 -17.19
C GLY A 192 -5.01 -7.93 -16.81
N LEU A 193 -4.23 -7.00 -16.27
CA LEU A 193 -4.70 -5.68 -15.84
C LEU A 193 -4.19 -4.59 -16.80
N ARG A 194 -5.01 -3.57 -17.06
CA ARG A 194 -4.64 -2.39 -17.87
C ARG A 194 -4.75 -1.13 -17.06
N MET A 195 -3.81 -0.21 -17.26
CA MET A 195 -3.80 1.10 -16.61
C MET A 195 -5.00 1.94 -17.09
N VAL A 196 -5.79 2.44 -16.14
CA VAL A 196 -6.95 3.32 -16.36
C VAL A 196 -6.76 4.70 -15.74
N PHE A 197 -5.83 4.84 -14.79
CA PHE A 197 -5.49 6.11 -14.18
C PHE A 197 -3.98 6.19 -13.92
N HIS A 198 -3.39 7.35 -14.20
CA HIS A 198 -2.00 7.66 -13.87
C HIS A 198 -1.85 9.13 -13.53
N LYS A 199 -1.31 9.43 -12.35
CA LYS A 199 -0.95 10.77 -11.94
C LYS A 199 0.41 10.77 -11.26
N THR A 200 1.22 11.76 -11.59
CA THR A 200 2.55 11.92 -11.00
C THR A 200 2.61 13.16 -10.13
N THR A 201 3.41 13.08 -9.07
CA THR A 201 3.92 14.20 -8.30
C THR A 201 5.43 14.34 -8.59
N PHE A 202 6.15 15.16 -7.84
CA PHE A 202 7.60 15.30 -8.04
C PHE A 202 8.35 13.95 -7.95
N ALA A 203 8.14 13.20 -6.85
CA ALA A 203 8.85 11.97 -6.58
C ALA A 203 7.99 10.69 -6.67
N TRP A 204 6.66 10.81 -6.66
CA TRP A 204 5.73 9.69 -6.57
C TRP A 204 4.81 9.60 -7.76
N GLN A 205 4.30 8.42 -8.01
CA GLN A 205 3.23 8.17 -8.96
C GLN A 205 2.10 7.39 -8.32
N VAL A 206 0.88 7.70 -8.75
CA VAL A 206 -0.36 7.03 -8.38
C VAL A 206 -0.91 6.41 -9.65
N VAL A 207 -1.16 5.12 -9.63
CA VAL A 207 -1.68 4.37 -10.78
C VAL A 207 -2.83 3.49 -10.35
N VAL A 208 -3.86 3.39 -11.19
CA VAL A 208 -4.93 2.41 -11.05
C VAL A 208 -5.00 1.60 -12.33
N TYR A 209 -5.10 0.30 -12.16
CA TYR A 209 -5.30 -0.66 -13.24
C TYR A 209 -6.65 -1.33 -13.08
N GLN A 210 -7.25 -1.71 -14.19
CA GLN A 210 -8.49 -2.45 -14.25
C GLN A 210 -8.28 -3.78 -14.96
N ARG A 211 -8.88 -4.85 -14.45
CA ARG A 211 -8.87 -6.15 -15.11
C ARG A 211 -9.67 -6.09 -16.39
N GLN A 212 -9.08 -6.62 -17.44
CA GLN A 212 -9.78 -6.72 -18.71
C GLN A 212 -10.81 -7.85 -18.67
N PRO A 213 -11.99 -7.67 -19.27
CA PRO A 213 -12.89 -8.78 -19.51
C PRO A 213 -12.17 -9.85 -20.36
N VAL A 214 -12.37 -11.11 -19.98
CA VAL A 214 -11.90 -12.26 -20.78
C VAL A 214 -12.81 -12.42 -21.97
#